data_48720d039aeef2e11dae0310735fad59
#
_entry.id   48720d039aeef2e11dae0310735fad59
#
_cell.length_a   1.000
_cell.length_b   1.000
_cell.length_c   1.000
_cell.angle_alpha   90.00
_cell.angle_beta   90.00
_cell.angle_gamma   90.00
#
_symmetry.space_group_name_H-M   'P 1'
#
loop_
_entity.id
_entity.type
_entity.pdbx_description
1 polymer ?
#
loop_
_entity_poly.entity_id
_entity_poly.type
_entity_poly.pdbx_seq_one_letter_code
_entity_poly.pdbx_strand_id
1 'polypeptide(L)'
;MMKAEKLNLTAEWDKTFPKSDKVNHSKITFVNRYGITLAADMYVPKDAEGKLPAIAVSGPFGAIKEQSSGLYAQTMAERGFLTIAFDPSFTGESGGYPRYMASPDINTEDFQAAVDFLVTNIKVDPERVGIIGICGWGGMAINAAALDTRIKATVASTMYDMTRIAAKGYFDSADSEDARFEARKAFNAQRTEDYKNGVYKLGGGVVDPLPKDAPLFVKDYYDYYKTNRGYHARSLNSNNGWNAIGTMSFLNQPILQYSNEIRSAVLIIHGENAHSCYMGRDAYENMVKGSKYADNKELMIIPGAVHTDLYDGGGKDAIPFDKMVSFFAEHLK
;
A
#
# COMPACT_ATOMS: atom_id res chain seq x y z
N MET A 1 -1.72 -28.50 1.91
CA MET A 1 -0.92 -27.52 2.65
C MET A 1 -0.22 -26.63 1.63
N MET A 2 -0.44 -25.32 1.68
CA MET A 2 0.28 -24.39 0.79
C MET A 2 1.77 -24.49 1.08
N LYS A 3 2.58 -24.66 0.04
CA LYS A 3 4.03 -24.81 0.18
C LYS A 3 4.67 -23.43 0.13
N ALA A 4 5.20 -22.97 1.26
CA ALA A 4 5.96 -21.73 1.34
C ALA A 4 7.31 -21.87 0.61
N GLU A 5 7.69 -20.85 -0.14
CA GLU A 5 9.04 -20.68 -0.66
C GLU A 5 9.96 -20.23 0.48
N LYS A 6 11.21 -20.69 0.48
CA LYS A 6 12.23 -20.22 1.43
C LYS A 6 12.75 -18.86 0.96
N LEU A 7 12.43 -17.80 1.70
CA LEU A 7 12.90 -16.45 1.41
C LEU A 7 14.19 -16.13 2.16
N ASN A 8 15.01 -15.24 1.57
CA ASN A 8 16.19 -14.68 2.21
C ASN A 8 15.78 -13.38 2.93
N LEU A 9 15.57 -13.46 4.24
CA LEU A 9 15.17 -12.32 5.06
C LEU A 9 16.37 -11.68 5.73
N THR A 10 16.46 -10.35 5.68
CA THR A 10 17.49 -9.57 6.36
C THR A 10 17.26 -9.59 7.87
N ALA A 11 18.25 -10.00 8.64
CA ALA A 11 18.16 -10.09 10.10
C ALA A 11 18.38 -8.74 10.80
N GLU A 12 19.12 -7.83 10.16
CA GLU A 12 19.47 -6.53 10.71
C GLU A 12 18.30 -5.53 10.63
N TRP A 13 18.37 -4.49 11.49
CA TRP A 13 17.41 -3.38 11.45
C TRP A 13 17.86 -2.38 10.38
N ASP A 14 17.38 -2.58 9.16
CA ASP A 14 17.70 -1.74 8.00
C ASP A 14 16.55 -0.80 7.59
N LYS A 15 15.69 -0.44 8.56
CA LYS A 15 14.51 0.39 8.32
C LYS A 15 14.84 1.88 8.31
N THR A 16 14.04 2.66 7.57
CA THR A 16 14.20 4.13 7.47
C THR A 16 13.71 4.89 8.71
N PHE A 17 13.28 4.19 9.74
CA PHE A 17 12.80 4.72 11.01
C PHE A 17 13.46 4.00 12.20
N PRO A 18 13.56 4.66 13.38
CA PRO A 18 14.20 4.09 14.55
C PRO A 18 13.40 2.89 15.11
N LYS A 19 14.11 1.94 15.69
CA LYS A 19 13.51 0.80 16.37
C LYS A 19 12.90 1.24 17.70
N SER A 20 11.64 0.85 17.92
CA SER A 20 10.95 1.09 19.19
C SER A 20 11.34 0.08 20.26
N ASP A 21 11.47 0.54 21.49
CA ASP A 21 11.65 -0.30 22.68
C ASP A 21 10.33 -0.78 23.31
N LYS A 22 9.17 -0.25 22.82
CA LYS A 22 7.84 -0.60 23.32
C LYS A 22 7.23 -1.84 22.69
N VAL A 23 7.81 -2.32 21.60
CA VAL A 23 7.28 -3.47 20.84
C VAL A 23 8.30 -4.58 20.65
N ASN A 24 7.82 -5.81 20.54
CA ASN A 24 8.59 -6.94 20.06
C ASN A 24 8.45 -7.00 18.54
N HIS A 25 9.58 -7.08 17.85
CA HIS A 25 9.64 -7.21 16.40
C HIS A 25 10.13 -8.59 16.00
N SER A 26 9.52 -9.18 14.97
CA SER A 26 9.96 -10.41 14.32
C SER A 26 9.63 -10.42 12.84
N LYS A 27 10.45 -11.07 12.03
CA LYS A 27 10.11 -11.34 10.64
C LYS A 27 9.27 -12.61 10.55
N ILE A 28 8.25 -12.57 9.71
CA ILE A 28 7.34 -13.69 9.44
C ILE A 28 7.13 -13.85 7.94
N THR A 29 6.58 -14.98 7.54
CA THR A 29 6.15 -15.23 6.17
C THR A 29 4.76 -15.87 6.15
N PHE A 30 3.99 -15.58 5.11
CA PHE A 30 2.72 -16.23 4.83
C PHE A 30 2.55 -16.40 3.32
N VAL A 31 1.58 -17.18 2.88
CA VAL A 31 1.43 -17.54 1.47
C VAL A 31 0.06 -17.10 0.98
N ASN A 32 0.00 -16.39 -0.15
CA ASN A 32 -1.26 -16.01 -0.77
C ASN A 32 -1.87 -17.17 -1.59
N ARG A 33 -3.12 -17.04 -2.07
CA ARG A 33 -3.81 -18.08 -2.83
C ARG A 33 -3.15 -18.44 -4.16
N TYR A 34 -2.24 -17.59 -4.66
CA TYR A 34 -1.44 -17.85 -5.86
C TYR A 34 -0.16 -18.66 -5.56
N GLY A 35 0.07 -19.02 -4.29
CA GLY A 35 1.27 -19.74 -3.87
C GLY A 35 2.50 -18.87 -3.72
N ILE A 36 2.36 -17.55 -3.77
CA ILE A 36 3.47 -16.61 -3.56
C ILE A 36 3.69 -16.43 -2.07
N THR A 37 4.93 -16.63 -1.61
CA THR A 37 5.31 -16.39 -0.21
C THR A 37 5.60 -14.93 0.00
N LEU A 38 4.92 -14.31 0.96
CA LEU A 38 5.10 -12.92 1.34
C LEU A 38 5.96 -12.79 2.59
N ALA A 39 6.84 -11.80 2.61
CA ALA A 39 7.65 -11.42 3.76
C ALA A 39 7.03 -10.25 4.50
N ALA A 40 6.98 -10.33 5.81
CA ALA A 40 6.46 -9.26 6.65
C ALA A 40 7.28 -9.08 7.93
N ASP A 41 7.20 -7.87 8.48
CA ASP A 41 7.62 -7.51 9.82
C ASP A 41 6.40 -7.49 10.73
N MET A 42 6.43 -8.29 11.79
CA MET A 42 5.38 -8.31 12.81
C MET A 42 5.84 -7.55 14.05
N TYR A 43 4.96 -6.68 14.54
CA TYR A 43 5.17 -5.89 15.75
C TYR A 43 4.07 -6.23 16.77
N VAL A 44 4.47 -6.55 17.99
CA VAL A 44 3.57 -6.92 19.09
C VAL A 44 3.91 -6.04 20.30
N PRO A 45 2.95 -5.34 20.91
CA PRO A 45 3.19 -4.60 22.14
C PRO A 45 3.84 -5.48 23.22
N LYS A 46 4.87 -4.99 23.93
CA LYS A 46 5.58 -5.82 24.95
C LYS A 46 4.69 -6.23 26.11
N ASP A 47 3.84 -5.32 26.53
CA ASP A 47 2.99 -5.50 27.73
C ASP A 47 1.57 -5.98 27.36
N ALA A 48 1.42 -6.59 26.18
CA ALA A 48 0.12 -7.05 25.71
C ALA A 48 -0.33 -8.33 26.42
N GLU A 49 -1.53 -8.31 26.92
CA GLU A 49 -2.22 -9.45 27.52
C GLU A 49 -3.41 -9.91 26.67
N GLY A 50 -3.66 -11.21 26.62
CA GLY A 50 -4.79 -11.78 25.90
C GLY A 50 -4.68 -11.68 24.37
N LYS A 51 -5.83 -11.71 23.70
CA LYS A 51 -5.93 -11.55 22.25
C LYS A 51 -6.08 -10.08 21.87
N LEU A 52 -5.31 -9.66 20.88
CA LEU A 52 -5.22 -8.28 20.42
C LEU A 52 -6.05 -8.03 19.15
N PRO A 53 -6.56 -6.80 18.97
CA PRO A 53 -6.94 -6.33 17.64
C PRO A 53 -5.70 -6.29 16.76
N ALA A 54 -5.87 -6.57 15.47
CA ALA A 54 -4.72 -6.66 14.56
C ALA A 54 -4.90 -5.84 13.28
N ILE A 55 -3.77 -5.36 12.73
CA ILE A 55 -3.76 -4.51 11.55
C ILE A 55 -2.67 -4.98 10.58
N ALA A 56 -3.03 -5.22 9.31
CA ALA A 56 -2.08 -5.43 8.24
C ALA A 56 -1.84 -4.11 7.48
N VAL A 57 -0.57 -3.81 7.20
CA VAL A 57 -0.15 -2.53 6.59
C VAL A 57 0.68 -2.80 5.34
N SER A 58 0.42 -2.09 4.24
CA SER A 58 1.27 -2.10 3.05
C SER A 58 1.28 -0.77 2.29
N GLY A 59 2.30 -0.58 1.48
CA GLY A 59 2.53 0.62 0.68
C GLY A 59 3.66 1.49 1.20
N PRO A 60 3.98 2.57 0.50
CA PRO A 60 3.47 3.05 -0.80
C PRO A 60 3.77 2.11 -1.98
N PHE A 61 3.14 2.39 -3.15
CA PHE A 61 3.39 1.64 -4.38
C PHE A 61 4.85 1.85 -4.84
N GLY A 62 5.63 0.76 -4.92
CA GLY A 62 7.07 0.80 -5.19
C GLY A 62 7.98 1.03 -3.97
N ALA A 63 7.40 1.20 -2.78
CA ALA A 63 8.10 1.13 -1.51
C ALA A 63 8.16 -0.32 -0.98
N ILE A 64 8.80 -0.49 0.17
CA ILE A 64 8.91 -1.76 0.89
C ILE A 64 8.56 -1.57 2.37
N LYS A 65 8.37 -2.68 3.07
CA LYS A 65 7.98 -2.72 4.49
C LYS A 65 8.98 -2.04 5.45
N GLU A 66 10.21 -1.82 5.02
CA GLU A 66 11.23 -1.12 5.78
C GLU A 66 11.09 0.42 5.73
N GLN A 67 10.13 0.93 4.95
CA GLN A 67 9.83 2.35 4.79
C GLN A 67 8.51 2.71 5.51
N SER A 68 7.64 3.49 4.87
CA SER A 68 6.40 4.04 5.45
C SER A 68 5.49 2.99 6.11
N SER A 69 5.23 1.86 5.46
CA SER A 69 4.33 0.83 6.04
C SER A 69 4.85 0.24 7.34
N GLY A 70 6.17 0.06 7.47
CA GLY A 70 6.78 -0.37 8.72
C GLY A 70 6.69 0.67 9.82
N LEU A 71 6.86 1.96 9.50
CA LEU A 71 6.66 3.06 10.44
C LEU A 71 5.22 3.06 10.98
N TYR A 72 4.22 2.96 10.09
CA TYR A 72 2.82 2.88 10.49
C TYR A 72 2.54 1.66 11.38
N ALA A 73 3.03 0.49 10.97
CA ALA A 73 2.84 -0.75 11.72
C ALA A 73 3.46 -0.66 13.13
N GLN A 74 4.73 -0.21 13.24
CA GLN A 74 5.39 -0.03 14.54
C GLN A 74 4.63 0.96 15.41
N THR A 75 4.22 2.11 14.85
CA THR A 75 3.55 3.17 15.59
C THR A 75 2.17 2.74 16.08
N MET A 76 1.42 1.98 15.29
CA MET A 76 0.14 1.41 15.72
C MET A 76 0.33 0.30 16.76
N ALA A 77 1.41 -0.48 16.68
CA ALA A 77 1.73 -1.48 17.69
C ALA A 77 2.08 -0.86 19.05
N GLU A 78 2.79 0.27 19.07
CA GLU A 78 3.03 1.05 20.31
C GLU A 78 1.73 1.52 20.99
N ARG A 79 0.62 1.51 20.25
CA ARG A 79 -0.71 1.96 20.68
C ARG A 79 -1.69 0.81 20.93
N GLY A 80 -1.18 -0.43 21.03
CA GLY A 80 -1.94 -1.58 21.52
C GLY A 80 -2.47 -2.55 20.47
N PHE A 81 -2.08 -2.43 19.20
CA PHE A 81 -2.46 -3.36 18.14
C PHE A 81 -1.33 -4.38 17.87
N LEU A 82 -1.67 -5.62 17.54
CA LEU A 82 -0.71 -6.47 16.83
C LEU A 82 -0.69 -6.03 15.37
N THR A 83 0.47 -5.74 14.83
CA THR A 83 0.55 -5.26 13.44
C THR A 83 1.54 -6.07 12.61
N ILE A 84 1.28 -6.14 11.31
CA ILE A 84 2.23 -6.63 10.32
C ILE A 84 2.40 -5.58 9.21
N ALA A 85 3.65 -5.31 8.80
CA ALA A 85 3.95 -4.60 7.56
C ALA A 85 4.52 -5.60 6.57
N PHE A 86 3.94 -5.74 5.37
CA PHE A 86 4.37 -6.75 4.40
C PHE A 86 4.85 -6.12 3.08
N ASP A 87 5.83 -6.78 2.47
CA ASP A 87 6.17 -6.54 1.07
C ASP A 87 5.16 -7.22 0.17
N PRO A 88 4.65 -6.53 -0.86
CA PRO A 88 3.78 -7.14 -1.85
C PRO A 88 4.45 -8.27 -2.63
N SER A 89 3.63 -9.14 -3.21
CA SER A 89 4.09 -10.10 -4.22
C SER A 89 5.01 -9.46 -5.24
N PHE A 90 6.09 -10.14 -5.61
CA PHE A 90 7.11 -9.73 -6.60
C PHE A 90 8.07 -8.62 -6.16
N THR A 91 7.96 -8.08 -4.96
CA THR A 91 8.76 -6.93 -4.51
C THR A 91 9.43 -7.17 -3.17
N GLY A 92 10.40 -6.34 -2.81
CA GLY A 92 11.11 -6.43 -1.54
C GLY A 92 11.68 -7.81 -1.26
N GLU A 93 11.46 -8.32 -0.05
CA GLU A 93 11.84 -9.67 0.38
C GLU A 93 10.78 -10.74 0.05
N SER A 94 9.59 -10.35 -0.42
CA SER A 94 8.55 -11.29 -0.85
C SER A 94 8.93 -12.03 -2.13
N GLY A 95 8.37 -13.21 -2.30
CA GLY A 95 8.58 -14.08 -3.45
C GLY A 95 7.83 -13.62 -4.71
N GLY A 96 7.73 -14.54 -5.65
CA GLY A 96 7.07 -14.34 -6.94
C GLY A 96 8.04 -13.99 -8.07
N TYR A 97 7.73 -14.51 -9.25
CA TYR A 97 8.48 -14.28 -10.48
C TYR A 97 7.52 -14.09 -11.66
N PRO A 98 7.84 -13.17 -12.61
CA PRO A 98 9.02 -12.29 -12.64
C PRO A 98 8.99 -11.22 -11.54
N ARG A 99 10.19 -10.71 -11.18
CA ARG A 99 10.31 -9.66 -10.14
C ARG A 99 9.80 -8.31 -10.64
N TYR A 100 9.42 -7.45 -9.68
CA TYR A 100 9.03 -6.07 -9.92
C TYR A 100 7.79 -5.93 -10.80
N MET A 101 6.87 -6.86 -10.61
CA MET A 101 5.53 -6.85 -11.19
C MET A 101 4.51 -6.30 -10.20
N ALA A 102 3.39 -5.80 -10.72
CA ALA A 102 2.21 -5.50 -9.94
C ALA A 102 0.95 -5.97 -10.68
N SER A 103 -0.05 -6.35 -9.93
CA SER A 103 -1.35 -6.79 -10.48
C SER A 103 -2.47 -6.32 -9.55
N PRO A 104 -3.55 -5.71 -10.06
CA PRO A 104 -4.68 -5.31 -9.23
C PRO A 104 -5.27 -6.47 -8.44
N ASP A 105 -5.36 -7.65 -9.04
CA ASP A 105 -5.89 -8.86 -8.42
C ASP A 105 -4.93 -9.43 -7.37
N ILE A 106 -3.67 -9.72 -7.76
CA ILE A 106 -2.68 -10.34 -6.87
C ILE A 106 -2.35 -9.43 -5.67
N ASN A 107 -2.22 -8.12 -5.91
CA ASN A 107 -1.89 -7.20 -4.83
C ASN A 107 -3.09 -6.93 -3.90
N THR A 108 -4.32 -7.00 -4.38
CA THR A 108 -5.51 -7.04 -3.50
C THR A 108 -5.52 -8.31 -2.66
N GLU A 109 -5.23 -9.46 -3.27
CA GLU A 109 -5.11 -10.74 -2.59
C GLU A 109 -4.01 -10.76 -1.51
N ASP A 110 -2.91 -10.02 -1.70
CA ASP A 110 -1.85 -9.94 -0.69
C ASP A 110 -2.37 -9.40 0.65
N PHE A 111 -3.35 -8.47 0.65
CA PHE A 111 -4.06 -8.06 1.87
C PHE A 111 -4.93 -9.19 2.44
N GLN A 112 -5.64 -9.95 1.60
CA GLN A 112 -6.48 -11.06 2.06
C GLN A 112 -5.63 -12.17 2.68
N ALA A 113 -4.46 -12.47 2.10
CA ALA A 113 -3.49 -13.41 2.67
C ALA A 113 -2.90 -12.90 4.01
N ALA A 114 -2.68 -11.61 4.14
CA ALA A 114 -2.30 -11.00 5.42
C ALA A 114 -3.42 -11.16 6.48
N VAL A 115 -4.68 -11.01 6.08
CA VAL A 115 -5.84 -11.28 6.95
C VAL A 115 -5.92 -12.76 7.32
N ASP A 116 -5.67 -13.71 6.40
CA ASP A 116 -5.60 -15.14 6.71
C ASP A 116 -4.58 -15.43 7.81
N PHE A 117 -3.38 -14.82 7.70
CA PHE A 117 -2.35 -14.95 8.72
C PHE A 117 -2.80 -14.38 10.08
N LEU A 118 -3.44 -13.21 10.07
CA LEU A 118 -3.87 -12.53 11.31
C LEU A 118 -5.00 -13.30 12.00
N VAL A 119 -6.06 -13.69 11.31
CA VAL A 119 -7.21 -14.37 11.92
C VAL A 119 -6.87 -15.77 12.43
N THR A 120 -5.78 -16.37 11.97
CA THR A 120 -5.28 -17.67 12.43
C THR A 120 -4.19 -17.56 13.49
N ASN A 121 -3.71 -16.36 13.81
CA ASN A 121 -2.69 -16.13 14.83
C ASN A 121 -3.28 -16.22 16.24
N ILE A 122 -2.67 -17.01 17.11
CA ILE A 122 -3.17 -17.26 18.48
C ILE A 122 -3.25 -16.01 19.36
N LYS A 123 -2.47 -14.97 19.05
CA LYS A 123 -2.45 -13.68 19.76
C LYS A 123 -3.48 -12.68 19.23
N VAL A 124 -4.19 -13.01 18.16
CA VAL A 124 -5.16 -12.11 17.50
C VAL A 124 -6.58 -12.52 17.83
N ASP A 125 -7.43 -11.54 18.07
CA ASP A 125 -8.88 -11.72 18.04
C ASP A 125 -9.34 -11.71 16.57
N PRO A 126 -9.80 -12.83 16.01
CA PRO A 126 -10.13 -12.93 14.59
C PRO A 126 -11.30 -12.02 14.16
N GLU A 127 -12.12 -11.56 15.11
CA GLU A 127 -13.22 -10.62 14.81
C GLU A 127 -12.76 -9.15 14.83
N ARG A 128 -11.50 -8.89 15.18
CA ARG A 128 -10.96 -7.53 15.38
C ARG A 128 -9.76 -7.28 14.46
N VAL A 129 -9.96 -7.45 13.13
CA VAL A 129 -8.92 -7.29 12.12
C VAL A 129 -9.22 -6.11 11.21
N GLY A 130 -8.24 -5.21 11.07
CA GLY A 130 -8.25 -4.08 10.15
C GLY A 130 -7.06 -4.06 9.23
N ILE A 131 -7.07 -3.12 8.28
CA ILE A 131 -5.96 -2.92 7.33
C ILE A 131 -5.65 -1.44 7.14
N ILE A 132 -4.41 -1.14 6.78
CA ILE A 132 -3.95 0.19 6.36
C ILE A 132 -3.27 0.06 5.00
N GLY A 133 -3.75 0.80 4.01
CA GLY A 133 -3.09 0.98 2.73
C GLY A 133 -2.58 2.40 2.54
N ILE A 134 -1.33 2.55 2.08
CA ILE A 134 -0.68 3.86 1.89
C ILE A 134 -0.43 4.08 0.41
N CYS A 135 -0.74 5.26 -0.12
CA CYS A 135 -0.55 5.62 -1.53
C CYS A 135 -1.34 4.66 -2.46
N GLY A 136 -0.72 4.05 -3.46
CA GLY A 136 -1.37 3.06 -4.34
C GLY A 136 -1.97 1.86 -3.60
N TRP A 137 -1.44 1.53 -2.43
CA TRP A 137 -1.98 0.49 -1.57
C TRP A 137 -3.25 0.92 -0.82
N GLY A 138 -3.54 2.22 -0.76
CA GLY A 138 -4.83 2.73 -0.28
C GLY A 138 -5.98 2.28 -1.17
N GLY A 139 -5.84 2.35 -2.50
CA GLY A 139 -6.82 1.80 -3.44
C GLY A 139 -6.97 0.29 -3.34
N MET A 140 -5.84 -0.45 -3.19
CA MET A 140 -5.86 -1.91 -2.97
C MET A 140 -6.55 -2.29 -1.65
N ALA A 141 -6.33 -1.51 -0.58
CA ALA A 141 -6.99 -1.72 0.72
C ALA A 141 -8.51 -1.53 0.63
N ILE A 142 -8.98 -0.49 -0.08
CA ILE A 142 -10.41 -0.28 -0.31
C ILE A 142 -10.99 -1.45 -1.12
N ASN A 143 -10.28 -1.92 -2.16
CA ASN A 143 -10.72 -3.09 -2.93
C ASN A 143 -10.73 -4.37 -2.08
N ALA A 144 -9.73 -4.58 -1.23
CA ALA A 144 -9.70 -5.72 -0.31
C ALA A 144 -10.88 -5.68 0.68
N ALA A 145 -11.22 -4.49 1.21
CA ALA A 145 -12.39 -4.32 2.09
C ALA A 145 -13.74 -4.61 1.38
N ALA A 146 -13.80 -4.41 0.05
CA ALA A 146 -14.97 -4.78 -0.73
C ALA A 146 -15.09 -6.30 -0.97
N LEU A 147 -13.96 -7.03 -0.93
CA LEU A 147 -13.90 -8.47 -1.19
C LEU A 147 -13.90 -9.33 0.09
N ASP A 148 -13.21 -8.87 1.14
CA ASP A 148 -12.98 -9.66 2.35
C ASP A 148 -13.80 -9.13 3.53
N THR A 149 -14.87 -9.86 3.86
CA THR A 149 -15.81 -9.48 4.93
C THR A 149 -15.23 -9.62 6.36
N ARG A 150 -14.05 -10.22 6.51
CA ARG A 150 -13.32 -10.30 7.79
C ARG A 150 -12.63 -8.98 8.14
N ILE A 151 -12.41 -8.11 7.16
CA ILE A 151 -11.86 -6.76 7.38
C ILE A 151 -12.96 -5.89 7.97
N LYS A 152 -12.79 -5.49 9.23
CA LYS A 152 -13.80 -4.69 9.98
C LYS A 152 -13.57 -3.18 9.86
N ALA A 153 -12.32 -2.76 9.62
CA ALA A 153 -11.95 -1.36 9.48
C ALA A 153 -10.77 -1.19 8.52
N THR A 154 -10.83 -0.17 7.69
CA THR A 154 -9.80 0.13 6.67
C THR A 154 -9.40 1.59 6.76
N VAL A 155 -8.08 1.86 6.80
CA VAL A 155 -7.53 3.20 6.61
C VAL A 155 -6.81 3.25 5.26
N ALA A 156 -7.18 4.23 4.44
CA ALA A 156 -6.51 4.53 3.17
C ALA A 156 -5.81 5.88 3.26
N SER A 157 -4.52 5.87 3.56
CA SER A 157 -3.70 7.07 3.74
C SER A 157 -3.10 7.54 2.43
N THR A 158 -3.30 8.83 2.11
CA THR A 158 -2.79 9.47 0.87
C THR A 158 -3.01 8.60 -0.37
N MET A 159 -4.22 8.03 -0.49
CA MET A 159 -4.54 6.97 -1.43
C MET A 159 -4.42 7.36 -2.90
N TYR A 160 -4.04 6.38 -3.71
CA TYR A 160 -4.21 6.39 -5.16
C TYR A 160 -5.15 5.28 -5.63
N ASP A 161 -5.92 5.55 -6.64
CA ASP A 161 -6.42 4.50 -7.53
C ASP A 161 -5.40 4.31 -8.67
N MET A 162 -4.54 3.32 -8.52
CA MET A 162 -3.50 3.00 -9.50
C MET A 162 -4.08 2.59 -10.85
N THR A 163 -5.29 2.02 -10.87
CA THR A 163 -5.97 1.63 -12.11
C THR A 163 -6.50 2.85 -12.86
N ARG A 164 -7.00 3.87 -12.14
CA ARG A 164 -7.39 5.17 -12.71
C ARG A 164 -6.19 5.89 -13.31
N ILE A 165 -5.06 5.95 -12.57
CA ILE A 165 -3.82 6.56 -13.08
C ILE A 165 -3.35 5.87 -14.36
N ALA A 166 -3.33 4.55 -14.38
CA ALA A 166 -2.91 3.81 -15.57
C ALA A 166 -3.83 4.06 -16.77
N ALA A 167 -5.15 4.14 -16.55
CA ALA A 167 -6.13 4.27 -17.62
C ALA A 167 -6.38 5.71 -18.07
N LYS A 168 -6.17 6.72 -17.20
CA LYS A 168 -6.57 8.10 -17.43
C LYS A 168 -5.47 9.14 -17.23
N GLY A 169 -4.32 8.73 -16.67
CA GLY A 169 -3.24 9.64 -16.29
C GLY A 169 -3.56 10.48 -15.06
N TYR A 170 -2.62 11.34 -14.65
CA TYR A 170 -2.83 12.30 -13.56
C TYR A 170 -3.91 13.31 -13.94
N PHE A 171 -4.81 13.60 -13.00
CA PHE A 171 -5.95 14.53 -13.19
C PHE A 171 -6.88 14.15 -14.35
N ASP A 172 -6.90 12.86 -14.70
CA ASP A 172 -7.63 12.30 -15.85
C ASP A 172 -7.27 12.99 -17.19
N SER A 173 -6.09 13.56 -17.29
CA SER A 173 -5.63 14.34 -18.45
C SER A 173 -5.46 13.53 -19.73
N ALA A 174 -5.42 12.21 -19.63
CA ALA A 174 -5.31 11.27 -20.74
C ALA A 174 -6.54 10.32 -20.84
N ASP A 175 -7.70 10.74 -20.32
CA ASP A 175 -8.94 9.94 -20.39
C ASP A 175 -9.57 9.98 -21.78
N SER A 176 -8.96 9.26 -22.71
CA SER A 176 -9.50 9.05 -24.05
C SER A 176 -9.23 7.62 -24.55
N GLU A 177 -10.03 7.17 -25.50
CA GLU A 177 -9.84 5.87 -26.14
C GLU A 177 -8.49 5.81 -26.85
N ASP A 178 -8.13 6.85 -27.61
CA ASP A 178 -6.86 6.96 -28.33
C ASP A 178 -5.65 6.89 -27.39
N ALA A 179 -5.67 7.61 -26.26
CA ALA A 179 -4.58 7.57 -25.28
C ALA A 179 -4.40 6.18 -24.70
N ARG A 180 -5.50 5.51 -24.34
CA ARG A 180 -5.44 4.11 -23.85
C ARG A 180 -4.98 3.14 -24.93
N PHE A 181 -5.38 3.35 -26.19
CA PHE A 181 -4.91 2.52 -27.30
C PHE A 181 -3.39 2.64 -27.50
N GLU A 182 -2.84 3.85 -27.53
CA GLU A 182 -1.40 4.06 -27.65
C GLU A 182 -0.63 3.49 -26.45
N ALA A 183 -1.16 3.60 -25.23
CA ALA A 183 -0.57 2.95 -24.06
C ALA A 183 -0.52 1.42 -24.20
N ARG A 184 -1.61 0.79 -24.66
CA ARG A 184 -1.66 -0.67 -24.92
C ARG A 184 -0.66 -1.07 -26.01
N LYS A 185 -0.56 -0.28 -27.06
CA LYS A 185 0.39 -0.50 -28.17
C LYS A 185 1.84 -0.45 -27.68
N ALA A 186 2.19 0.53 -26.84
CA ALA A 186 3.51 0.63 -26.24
C ALA A 186 3.83 -0.57 -25.34
N PHE A 187 2.90 -1.00 -24.46
CA PHE A 187 3.06 -2.20 -23.65
C PHE A 187 3.23 -3.47 -24.52
N ASN A 188 2.44 -3.60 -25.59
CA ASN A 188 2.52 -4.76 -26.48
C ASN A 188 3.84 -4.80 -27.24
N ALA A 189 4.37 -3.66 -27.68
CA ALA A 189 5.69 -3.57 -28.30
C ALA A 189 6.79 -4.01 -27.31
N GLN A 190 6.74 -3.52 -26.06
CA GLN A 190 7.71 -3.93 -25.03
C GLN A 190 7.60 -5.43 -24.70
N ARG A 191 6.37 -5.98 -24.60
CA ARG A 191 6.18 -7.43 -24.41
C ARG A 191 6.86 -8.25 -25.51
N THR A 192 6.74 -7.80 -26.76
CA THR A 192 7.37 -8.48 -27.90
C THR A 192 8.90 -8.46 -27.78
N GLU A 193 9.48 -7.34 -27.37
CA GLU A 193 10.93 -7.23 -27.17
C GLU A 193 11.41 -8.08 -26.00
N ASP A 194 10.70 -8.03 -24.86
CA ASP A 194 11.02 -8.87 -23.68
C ASP A 194 10.99 -10.36 -24.04
N TYR A 195 9.99 -10.80 -24.81
CA TYR A 195 9.85 -12.19 -25.25
C TYR A 195 11.00 -12.61 -26.20
N LYS A 196 11.35 -11.76 -27.17
CA LYS A 196 12.47 -12.03 -28.09
C LYS A 196 13.81 -12.14 -27.37
N ASN A 197 14.03 -11.27 -26.38
CA ASN A 197 15.29 -11.19 -25.66
C ASN A 197 15.38 -12.17 -24.48
N GLY A 198 14.27 -12.78 -24.06
CA GLY A 198 14.20 -13.66 -22.89
C GLY A 198 14.47 -12.96 -21.56
N VAL A 199 14.35 -11.62 -21.51
CA VAL A 199 14.56 -10.78 -20.31
C VAL A 199 13.52 -9.68 -20.23
N TYR A 200 13.19 -9.27 -19.00
CA TYR A 200 12.26 -8.17 -18.75
C TYR A 200 13.03 -6.86 -18.59
N LYS A 201 12.62 -5.84 -19.35
CA LYS A 201 13.14 -4.48 -19.21
C LYS A 201 12.59 -3.83 -17.93
N LEU A 202 13.45 -3.12 -17.19
CA LEU A 202 13.02 -2.28 -16.08
C LEU A 202 12.68 -0.87 -16.57
N GLY A 203 11.60 -0.31 -16.02
CA GLY A 203 11.06 1.00 -16.42
C GLY A 203 11.65 2.20 -15.66
N GLY A 204 12.51 1.95 -14.66
CA GLY A 204 13.04 2.98 -13.77
C GLY A 204 12.15 3.21 -12.54
N GLY A 205 12.76 3.78 -11.48
CA GLY A 205 12.09 4.23 -10.25
C GLY A 205 11.66 5.69 -10.33
N VAL A 206 11.72 6.39 -9.19
CA VAL A 206 11.59 7.85 -9.18
C VAL A 206 12.74 8.45 -9.99
N VAL A 207 12.42 9.52 -10.75
CA VAL A 207 13.36 10.16 -11.66
C VAL A 207 14.64 10.58 -10.95
N ASP A 208 15.80 10.30 -11.58
CA ASP A 208 17.13 10.70 -11.10
C ASP A 208 18.07 10.84 -12.31
N PRO A 209 18.69 12.00 -12.55
CA PRO A 209 18.65 13.23 -11.73
C PRO A 209 17.31 13.97 -11.80
N LEU A 210 17.00 14.75 -10.75
CA LEU A 210 15.78 15.56 -10.70
C LEU A 210 15.81 16.66 -11.77
N PRO A 211 14.83 16.76 -12.69
CA PRO A 211 14.75 17.85 -13.65
C PRO A 211 14.58 19.22 -12.95
N LYS A 212 15.19 20.26 -13.49
CA LYS A 212 15.15 21.61 -12.90
C LYS A 212 13.73 22.18 -12.76
N ASP A 213 12.89 21.89 -13.73
CA ASP A 213 11.50 22.34 -13.86
C ASP A 213 10.48 21.28 -13.41
N ALA A 214 10.93 20.27 -12.67
CA ALA A 214 10.06 19.22 -12.19
C ALA A 214 8.87 19.79 -11.39
N PRO A 215 7.64 19.28 -11.58
CA PRO A 215 6.49 19.60 -10.74
C PRO A 215 6.77 19.34 -9.27
N LEU A 216 6.07 20.05 -8.35
CA LEU A 216 6.30 19.93 -6.92
C LEU A 216 6.20 18.49 -6.44
N PHE A 217 5.18 17.75 -6.83
CA PHE A 217 5.01 16.37 -6.40
C PHE A 217 6.14 15.43 -6.86
N VAL A 218 6.79 15.71 -8.00
CA VAL A 218 7.97 14.97 -8.46
C VAL A 218 9.17 15.27 -7.57
N LYS A 219 9.32 16.53 -7.14
CA LYS A 219 10.35 16.94 -6.17
C LYS A 219 10.13 16.27 -4.81
N ASP A 220 8.88 16.20 -4.34
CA ASP A 220 8.50 15.55 -3.09
C ASP A 220 8.83 14.05 -3.11
N TYR A 221 8.56 13.36 -4.24
CA TYR A 221 8.95 11.95 -4.42
C TYR A 221 10.46 11.77 -4.49
N TYR A 222 11.17 12.66 -5.19
CA TYR A 222 12.64 12.63 -5.23
C TYR A 222 13.22 12.80 -3.84
N ASP A 223 12.75 13.79 -3.09
CA ASP A 223 13.18 14.06 -1.72
C ASP A 223 12.99 12.83 -0.82
N TYR A 224 11.84 12.17 -0.89
CA TYR A 224 11.60 10.97 -0.09
C TYR A 224 12.44 9.77 -0.57
N TYR A 225 12.41 9.41 -1.85
CA TYR A 225 12.98 8.15 -2.33
C TYR A 225 14.46 8.20 -2.69
N LYS A 226 15.02 9.38 -3.00
CA LYS A 226 16.40 9.54 -3.50
C LYS A 226 17.34 10.20 -2.50
N THR A 227 16.85 10.57 -1.31
CA THR A 227 17.65 11.15 -0.22
C THR A 227 17.59 10.25 1.02
N ASN A 228 18.37 10.61 2.05
CA ASN A 228 18.38 9.90 3.33
C ASN A 228 17.03 9.94 4.08
N ARG A 229 16.05 10.71 3.59
CA ARG A 229 14.72 10.78 4.19
C ARG A 229 14.00 9.42 4.16
N GLY A 230 14.05 8.73 3.03
CA GLY A 230 13.35 7.46 2.88
C GLY A 230 13.97 6.51 1.86
N TYR A 231 15.20 6.78 1.38
CA TYR A 231 15.91 5.87 0.47
C TYR A 231 16.08 4.48 1.09
N HIS A 232 15.84 3.45 0.29
CA HIS A 232 16.16 2.08 0.66
C HIS A 232 16.63 1.26 -0.55
N ALA A 233 17.66 0.42 -0.34
CA ALA A 233 18.29 -0.33 -1.42
C ALA A 233 17.36 -1.33 -2.13
N ARG A 234 16.35 -1.86 -1.44
CA ARG A 234 15.36 -2.80 -2.02
C ARG A 234 14.11 -2.12 -2.58
N SER A 235 13.90 -0.82 -2.32
CA SER A 235 12.75 -0.08 -2.84
C SER A 235 12.84 0.14 -4.33
N LEU A 236 11.77 -0.15 -5.07
CA LEU A 236 11.70 0.04 -6.51
C LEU A 236 11.80 1.52 -6.88
N ASN A 237 11.11 2.38 -6.12
CA ASN A 237 11.13 3.83 -6.35
C ASN A 237 12.50 4.45 -6.07
N SER A 238 13.25 3.90 -5.11
CA SER A 238 14.62 4.35 -4.83
C SER A 238 15.63 3.91 -5.89
N ASN A 239 15.34 2.85 -6.66
CA ASN A 239 16.31 2.21 -7.56
C ASN A 239 15.75 2.00 -8.99
N ASN A 240 15.75 0.76 -9.45
CA ASN A 240 15.51 0.40 -10.86
C ASN A 240 14.05 0.40 -11.28
N GLY A 241 13.12 0.56 -10.32
CA GLY A 241 11.71 0.63 -10.59
C GLY A 241 11.05 -0.68 -11.00
N TRP A 242 9.87 -0.54 -11.57
CA TRP A 242 9.03 -1.65 -11.98
C TRP A 242 9.52 -2.28 -13.29
N ASN A 243 9.18 -3.54 -13.50
CA ASN A 243 9.20 -4.14 -14.82
C ASN A 243 8.36 -3.28 -15.78
N ALA A 244 8.90 -2.96 -16.96
CA ALA A 244 8.29 -1.99 -17.87
C ALA A 244 6.86 -2.37 -18.32
N ILE A 245 6.54 -3.68 -18.34
CA ILE A 245 5.19 -4.18 -18.62
C ILE A 245 4.43 -4.57 -17.34
N GLY A 246 5.04 -4.35 -16.16
CA GLY A 246 4.57 -4.87 -14.87
C GLY A 246 3.22 -4.34 -14.42
N THR A 247 2.83 -3.17 -14.90
CA THR A 247 1.56 -2.52 -14.55
C THR A 247 0.52 -2.55 -15.68
N MET A 248 0.75 -3.32 -16.74
CA MET A 248 -0.13 -3.34 -17.92
C MET A 248 -1.58 -3.68 -17.58
N SER A 249 -1.81 -4.62 -16.67
CA SER A 249 -3.16 -5.05 -16.28
C SER A 249 -4.00 -3.96 -15.61
N PHE A 250 -3.36 -2.94 -15.04
CA PHE A 250 -4.05 -1.81 -14.41
C PHE A 250 -4.88 -0.99 -15.40
N LEU A 251 -4.54 -1.00 -16.70
CA LEU A 251 -5.31 -0.31 -17.74
C LEU A 251 -6.77 -0.77 -17.86
N ASN A 252 -7.04 -2.04 -17.54
CA ASN A 252 -8.33 -2.66 -17.82
C ASN A 252 -9.00 -3.31 -16.61
N GLN A 253 -8.52 -3.08 -15.39
CA GLN A 253 -9.03 -3.71 -14.16
C GLN A 253 -9.34 -2.65 -13.10
N PRO A 254 -10.44 -1.86 -13.24
CA PRO A 254 -10.83 -0.87 -12.24
C PRO A 254 -11.16 -1.56 -10.91
N ILE A 255 -10.52 -1.14 -9.81
CA ILE A 255 -10.63 -1.80 -8.51
C ILE A 255 -11.66 -1.18 -7.56
N LEU A 256 -12.14 0.05 -7.82
CA LEU A 256 -13.07 0.74 -6.91
C LEU A 256 -14.53 0.69 -7.34
N GLN A 257 -14.87 -0.14 -8.33
CA GLN A 257 -16.19 -0.19 -8.94
C GLN A 257 -17.31 -0.50 -7.94
N TYR A 258 -17.06 -1.36 -6.95
CA TYR A 258 -18.03 -1.77 -5.94
C TYR A 258 -17.71 -1.24 -4.54
N SER A 259 -16.94 -0.16 -4.44
CA SER A 259 -16.56 0.42 -3.15
C SER A 259 -17.77 0.94 -2.33
N ASN A 260 -18.87 1.29 -2.98
CA ASN A 260 -20.14 1.68 -2.33
C ASN A 260 -20.87 0.52 -1.64
N GLU A 261 -20.46 -0.73 -1.87
CA GLU A 261 -21.02 -1.92 -1.23
C GLU A 261 -20.26 -2.34 0.04
N ILE A 262 -19.13 -1.68 0.36
CA ILE A 262 -18.32 -1.97 1.54
C ILE A 262 -19.16 -1.73 2.80
N ARG A 263 -19.36 -2.78 3.61
CA ARG A 263 -20.12 -2.70 4.86
C ARG A 263 -19.28 -2.28 6.05
N SER A 264 -17.99 -2.64 6.04
CA SER A 264 -17.05 -2.27 7.11
C SER A 264 -16.69 -0.78 7.09
N ALA A 265 -16.13 -0.29 8.19
CA ALA A 265 -15.72 1.11 8.30
C ALA A 265 -14.53 1.42 7.40
N VAL A 266 -14.54 2.62 6.79
CA VAL A 266 -13.42 3.11 5.97
C VAL A 266 -13.12 4.57 6.32
N LEU A 267 -11.85 4.85 6.61
CA LEU A 267 -11.30 6.18 6.79
C LEU A 267 -10.30 6.48 5.68
N ILE A 268 -10.58 7.49 4.86
CA ILE A 268 -9.63 8.04 3.89
C ILE A 268 -8.95 9.26 4.52
N ILE A 269 -7.61 9.29 4.49
CA ILE A 269 -6.81 10.42 4.97
C ILE A 269 -6.00 10.96 3.79
N HIS A 270 -6.03 12.27 3.59
CA HIS A 270 -5.27 12.91 2.52
C HIS A 270 -4.68 14.25 2.96
N GLY A 271 -3.51 14.60 2.41
CA GLY A 271 -2.99 15.96 2.50
C GLY A 271 -3.78 16.91 1.59
N GLU A 272 -4.08 18.11 2.08
CA GLU A 272 -4.80 19.14 1.32
C GLU A 272 -4.09 19.52 0.02
N ASN A 273 -2.75 19.64 0.08
CA ASN A 273 -1.89 20.02 -1.04
C ASN A 273 -1.33 18.80 -1.80
N ALA A 274 -1.77 17.58 -1.45
CA ALA A 274 -1.38 16.40 -2.21
C ALA A 274 -1.99 16.43 -3.61
N HIS A 275 -1.15 16.29 -4.64
CA HIS A 275 -1.61 16.21 -6.03
C HIS A 275 -2.60 15.07 -6.30
N SER A 276 -2.64 14.07 -5.43
CA SER A 276 -3.56 12.91 -5.46
C SER A 276 -4.83 13.10 -4.62
N CYS A 277 -5.00 14.25 -3.95
CA CYS A 277 -6.13 14.49 -3.03
C CYS A 277 -7.50 14.30 -3.72
N TYR A 278 -7.60 14.65 -5.00
CA TYR A 278 -8.84 14.46 -5.78
C TYR A 278 -9.29 12.99 -5.83
N MET A 279 -8.35 12.03 -5.90
CA MET A 279 -8.70 10.61 -5.92
C MET A 279 -9.32 10.15 -4.61
N GLY A 280 -8.78 10.61 -3.47
CA GLY A 280 -9.34 10.30 -2.15
C GLY A 280 -10.74 10.91 -1.96
N ARG A 281 -10.95 12.14 -2.44
CA ARG A 281 -12.27 12.79 -2.42
C ARG A 281 -13.29 12.03 -3.27
N ASP A 282 -12.93 11.70 -4.51
CA ASP A 282 -13.81 10.97 -5.43
C ASP A 282 -14.11 9.55 -4.91
N ALA A 283 -13.11 8.87 -4.35
CA ALA A 283 -13.31 7.55 -3.75
C ALA A 283 -14.28 7.60 -2.56
N TYR A 284 -14.16 8.61 -1.69
CA TYR A 284 -15.10 8.84 -0.60
C TYR A 284 -16.51 9.12 -1.12
N GLU A 285 -16.65 10.04 -2.05
CA GLU A 285 -17.95 10.38 -2.66
C GLU A 285 -18.63 9.16 -3.29
N ASN A 286 -17.85 8.34 -4.02
CA ASN A 286 -18.36 7.10 -4.61
C ASN A 286 -18.80 6.06 -3.55
N MET A 287 -18.05 5.95 -2.45
CA MET A 287 -18.41 5.04 -1.36
C MET A 287 -19.69 5.43 -0.63
N VAL A 288 -19.95 6.72 -0.43
CA VAL A 288 -21.14 7.19 0.30
C VAL A 288 -22.36 7.33 -0.58
N LYS A 289 -22.19 7.59 -1.88
CA LYS A 289 -23.28 7.81 -2.81
C LYS A 289 -24.20 6.62 -2.95
N GLY A 290 -25.42 6.73 -2.43
CA GLY A 290 -26.43 5.68 -2.46
C GLY A 290 -26.11 4.44 -1.61
N SER A 291 -25.08 4.49 -0.81
CA SER A 291 -24.69 3.39 0.09
C SER A 291 -25.56 3.37 1.34
N LYS A 292 -25.98 2.17 1.74
CA LYS A 292 -26.65 1.93 3.04
C LYS A 292 -25.68 2.02 4.22
N TYR A 293 -24.38 2.08 3.96
CA TYR A 293 -23.29 2.04 4.94
C TYR A 293 -22.46 3.33 4.89
N ALA A 294 -23.07 4.44 4.48
CA ALA A 294 -22.40 5.74 4.38
C ALA A 294 -21.94 6.27 5.75
N ASP A 295 -22.66 5.95 6.81
CA ASP A 295 -22.44 6.50 8.17
C ASP A 295 -21.11 6.04 8.80
N ASN A 296 -20.50 4.96 8.30
CA ASN A 296 -19.19 4.49 8.79
C ASN A 296 -18.05 4.78 7.80
N LYS A 297 -18.25 5.75 6.91
CA LYS A 297 -17.22 6.24 5.96
C LYS A 297 -16.79 7.63 6.37
N GLU A 298 -15.48 7.82 6.48
CA GLU A 298 -14.89 9.09 6.88
C GLU A 298 -13.86 9.58 5.85
N LEU A 299 -13.79 10.89 5.68
CA LEU A 299 -12.74 11.57 4.93
C LEU A 299 -12.08 12.62 5.81
N MET A 300 -10.77 12.50 6.01
CA MET A 300 -9.96 13.47 6.75
C MET A 300 -8.94 14.13 5.83
N ILE A 301 -9.00 15.45 5.73
CA ILE A 301 -8.02 16.25 4.97
C ILE A 301 -7.10 16.96 5.97
N ILE A 302 -5.79 16.73 5.81
CA ILE A 302 -4.75 17.35 6.65
C ILE A 302 -4.34 18.68 6.02
N PRO A 303 -4.61 19.82 6.70
CA PRO A 303 -4.29 21.14 6.15
C PRO A 303 -2.82 21.29 5.81
N GLY A 304 -2.53 21.82 4.63
CA GLY A 304 -1.18 22.15 4.16
C GLY A 304 -0.26 20.96 3.87
N ALA A 305 -0.66 19.73 4.16
CA ALA A 305 0.18 18.55 3.92
C ALA A 305 0.22 18.18 2.43
N VAL A 306 1.40 17.76 1.95
CA VAL A 306 1.59 17.16 0.63
C VAL A 306 1.52 15.63 0.71
N HIS A 307 1.58 14.96 -0.44
CA HIS A 307 1.42 13.51 -0.51
C HIS A 307 2.43 12.74 0.37
N THR A 308 3.70 13.08 0.28
CA THR A 308 4.79 12.38 0.99
C THR A 308 4.92 12.77 2.46
N ASP A 309 4.26 13.82 2.93
CA ASP A 309 4.17 14.12 4.36
C ASP A 309 3.45 13.01 5.13
N LEU A 310 2.53 12.29 4.46
CA LEU A 310 1.86 11.12 5.03
C LEU A 310 2.66 9.82 4.89
N TYR A 311 3.93 9.87 4.47
CA TYR A 311 4.82 8.70 4.45
C TYR A 311 5.62 8.55 5.75
N ASP A 312 6.12 9.69 6.29
CA ASP A 312 7.02 9.72 7.44
C ASP A 312 6.73 10.89 8.42
N GLY A 313 5.64 11.64 8.18
CA GLY A 313 5.29 12.84 8.95
C GLY A 313 5.85 14.14 8.36
N GLY A 314 6.72 14.08 7.36
CA GLY A 314 7.26 15.26 6.65
C GLY A 314 8.01 16.23 7.55
N GLY A 315 8.51 15.79 8.72
CA GLY A 315 9.09 16.67 9.75
C GLY A 315 8.07 17.58 10.46
N LYS A 316 6.77 17.38 10.23
CA LYS A 316 5.66 18.22 10.74
C LYS A 316 4.64 17.42 11.55
N ASP A 317 4.92 16.16 11.85
CA ASP A 317 4.00 15.23 12.50
C ASP A 317 2.63 15.15 11.79
N ALA A 318 2.67 15.11 10.44
CA ALA A 318 1.47 15.20 9.61
C ALA A 318 0.60 13.93 9.61
N ILE A 319 1.12 12.79 10.09
CA ILE A 319 0.36 11.55 10.12
C ILE A 319 -0.55 11.53 11.35
N PRO A 320 -1.89 11.49 11.18
CA PRO A 320 -2.82 11.59 12.30
C PRO A 320 -3.01 10.23 13.01
N PHE A 321 -1.95 9.70 13.63
CA PHE A 321 -2.00 8.40 14.31
C PHE A 321 -3.08 8.30 15.38
N ASP A 322 -3.32 9.36 16.14
CA ASP A 322 -4.35 9.36 17.20
C ASP A 322 -5.76 9.21 16.61
N LYS A 323 -6.02 9.83 15.43
CA LYS A 323 -7.29 9.61 14.71
C LYS A 323 -7.40 8.17 14.23
N MET A 324 -6.32 7.57 13.71
CA MET A 324 -6.33 6.16 13.27
C MET A 324 -6.60 5.23 14.47
N VAL A 325 -5.97 5.47 15.61
CA VAL A 325 -6.19 4.69 16.83
C VAL A 325 -7.64 4.78 17.27
N SER A 326 -8.20 5.98 17.33
CA SER A 326 -9.61 6.19 17.70
C SER A 326 -10.56 5.48 16.74
N PHE A 327 -10.31 5.58 15.44
CA PHE A 327 -11.09 4.92 14.39
C PHE A 327 -11.05 3.38 14.54
N PHE A 328 -9.87 2.80 14.68
CA PHE A 328 -9.75 1.34 14.86
C PHE A 328 -10.34 0.89 16.20
N ALA A 329 -10.14 1.65 17.29
CA ALA A 329 -10.74 1.31 18.60
C ALA A 329 -12.28 1.35 18.57
N GLU A 330 -12.87 2.20 17.73
CA GLU A 330 -14.32 2.27 17.55
C GLU A 330 -14.85 1.08 16.74
N HIS A 331 -14.15 0.66 15.69
CA HIS A 331 -14.65 -0.30 14.69
C HIS A 331 -14.10 -1.72 14.85
N LEU A 332 -13.10 -1.94 15.70
CA LEU A 332 -12.55 -3.26 16.06
C LEU A 332 -12.97 -3.67 17.49
N LYS A 333 -14.27 -3.65 17.77
CA LYS A 333 -14.86 -4.05 19.05
C LYS A 333 -15.22 -5.51 19.07
#